data_a04a03c7ddaa48ef1c3484d2d1a6284e
#
_entry.id   a04a03c7ddaa48ef1c3484d2d1a6284e
#
_cell.length_a   1.000
_cell.length_b   1.000
_cell.length_c   1.000
_cell.angle_alpha   90.00
_cell.angle_beta   90.00
_cell.angle_gamma   90.00
#
_symmetry.space_group_name_H-M   'P 1'
#
loop_
_entity.id
_entity.type
_entity.pdbx_description
1 polymer ?
#
loop_
_entity_poly.entity_id
_entity_poly.type
_entity_poly.pdbx_seq_one_letter_code
_entity_poly.pdbx_strand_id
1 'polypeptide(L)'
;MKRRSTDTMRRNIFLSTMAFLLAGTAAFAQSGSAEPKTDVAYWVDHWSRPPIIVFGPEEEAFYQNVQIILFPYDDHDDPSNLNVFESNVQWLKDHPSVRFYVDGYASSRGDWLYNLGLSQRRADWVKQALVSRGIAESRIKVSAGWGESYPVCPETSDECWSKNRLVRFVYSPN
;
A
#
# COMPACT_ATOMS: atom_id res chain seq x y z
N MET A 1 -45.18 43.89 -25.76
CA MET A 1 -46.11 44.14 -24.64
C MET A 1 -45.41 43.70 -23.35
N LYS A 2 -45.16 44.68 -22.46
CA LYS A 2 -45.04 44.66 -20.98
C LYS A 2 -44.10 43.63 -20.35
N ARG A 3 -42.98 44.02 -19.80
CA ARG A 3 -42.62 44.79 -18.54
C ARG A 3 -42.18 43.82 -17.44
N ARG A 4 -40.89 43.99 -17.04
CA ARG A 4 -40.38 44.41 -15.72
C ARG A 4 -40.69 43.42 -14.60
N SER A 5 -39.71 43.03 -13.76
CA SER A 5 -39.17 43.87 -12.70
C SER A 5 -37.94 43.24 -12.04
N THR A 6 -36.99 44.08 -11.85
CA THR A 6 -35.90 44.04 -10.89
C THR A 6 -36.41 43.89 -9.46
N ASP A 7 -35.72 43.19 -8.60
CA ASP A 7 -35.59 43.67 -7.23
C ASP A 7 -34.28 43.26 -6.55
N THR A 8 -33.64 44.27 -6.04
CA THR A 8 -32.36 44.29 -5.31
C THR A 8 -32.70 44.54 -3.84
N MET A 9 -32.21 43.73 -2.92
CA MET A 9 -32.10 44.11 -1.51
C MET A 9 -30.99 43.31 -0.85
N ARG A 10 -29.90 43.97 -0.61
CA ARG A 10 -29.39 44.71 0.58
C ARG A 10 -29.17 43.83 1.81
N ARG A 11 -27.88 43.62 2.06
CA ARG A 11 -27.06 44.05 3.22
C ARG A 11 -27.65 43.74 4.59
N ASN A 12 -26.97 42.92 5.36
CA ASN A 12 -26.70 43.27 6.75
C ASN A 12 -25.37 42.74 7.22
N ILE A 13 -24.53 43.68 7.53
CA ILE A 13 -23.25 43.55 8.21
C ILE A 13 -23.57 43.45 9.70
N PHE A 14 -23.04 42.43 10.37
CA PHE A 14 -22.85 42.49 11.82
C PHE A 14 -21.40 42.29 12.14
N LEU A 15 -20.74 43.42 12.41
CA LEU A 15 -19.49 43.45 13.18
C LEU A 15 -19.82 43.11 14.63
N SER A 16 -19.16 42.13 15.19
CA SER A 16 -18.99 42.00 16.62
C SER A 16 -17.52 41.79 16.93
N THR A 17 -16.93 42.86 17.33
CA THR A 17 -15.59 42.92 17.93
C THR A 17 -15.63 42.29 19.32
N MET A 18 -14.84 41.30 19.56
CA MET A 18 -14.46 40.94 20.91
C MET A 18 -12.96 40.61 20.95
N ALA A 19 -12.22 41.57 21.44
CA ALA A 19 -10.83 41.44 21.81
C ALA A 19 -10.72 40.55 23.04
N PHE A 20 -9.87 39.54 22.99
CA PHE A 20 -9.35 38.88 24.18
C PHE A 20 -7.84 38.79 24.17
N LEU A 21 -7.33 39.18 25.28
CA LEU A 21 -5.93 39.45 25.65
C LEU A 21 -4.98 38.27 25.43
N LEU A 22 -3.75 38.69 25.14
CA LEU A 22 -2.49 38.01 25.26
C LEU A 22 -2.37 37.13 26.54
N ALA A 23 -2.08 35.88 26.33
CA ALA A 23 -1.30 35.09 27.27
C ALA A 23 -0.28 34.28 26.46
N GLY A 24 0.97 34.68 26.59
CA GLY A 24 2.10 33.99 26.02
C GLY A 24 2.23 32.59 26.65
N THR A 25 2.26 31.59 25.82
CA THR A 25 2.76 30.26 26.22
C THR A 25 3.91 29.91 25.28
N ALA A 26 5.04 29.68 25.93
CA ALA A 26 6.28 29.24 25.33
C ALA A 26 6.04 28.08 24.34
N ALA A 27 6.52 28.26 23.12
CA ALA A 27 6.71 27.18 22.17
C ALA A 27 7.76 26.21 22.74
N PHE A 28 7.30 25.13 23.35
CA PHE A 28 8.15 23.96 23.51
C PHE A 28 8.36 23.39 22.12
N ALA A 29 9.53 23.65 21.55
CA ALA A 29 10.07 22.89 20.45
C ALA A 29 10.25 21.45 20.96
N GLN A 30 9.25 20.61 20.73
CA GLN A 30 9.44 19.18 20.80
C GLN A 30 10.32 18.82 19.61
N SER A 31 11.62 18.64 19.88
CA SER A 31 12.49 17.85 19.06
C SER A 31 11.93 16.43 19.08
N GLY A 32 11.03 16.15 18.15
CA GLY A 32 10.54 14.79 17.92
C GLY A 32 11.72 13.94 17.48
N SER A 33 12.35 13.24 18.42
CA SER A 33 13.10 12.04 18.10
C SER A 33 12.10 11.12 17.42
N ALA A 34 12.22 10.98 16.10
CA ALA A 34 11.47 9.95 15.36
C ALA A 34 11.89 8.62 15.96
N GLU A 35 11.03 8.03 16.79
CA GLU A 35 11.21 6.64 17.20
C GLU A 35 11.32 5.79 15.94
N PRO A 36 12.28 4.86 15.86
CA PRO A 36 12.34 3.93 14.75
C PRO A 36 11.01 3.17 14.75
N LYS A 37 10.18 3.44 13.75
CA LYS A 37 8.96 2.67 13.51
C LYS A 37 9.39 1.23 13.31
N THR A 38 9.07 0.37 14.25
CA THR A 38 9.27 -1.08 14.06
C THR A 38 8.49 -1.50 12.84
N ASP A 39 9.07 -2.34 11.99
CA ASP A 39 8.45 -2.78 10.73
C ASP A 39 7.00 -3.26 10.92
N VAL A 40 6.69 -3.84 12.08
CA VAL A 40 5.34 -4.30 12.45
C VAL A 40 4.33 -3.14 12.56
N ALA A 41 4.70 -2.00 13.13
CA ALA A 41 3.81 -0.83 13.24
C ALA A 41 3.50 -0.24 11.86
N TYR A 42 4.47 -0.26 10.95
CA TYR A 42 4.28 0.14 9.55
C TYR A 42 3.19 -0.72 8.86
N TRP A 43 3.20 -2.02 9.07
CA TRP A 43 2.26 -2.97 8.46
C TRP A 43 0.83 -2.82 8.98
N VAL A 44 0.64 -2.69 10.29
CA VAL A 44 -0.67 -2.50 10.91
C VAL A 44 -1.32 -1.19 10.42
N ASP A 45 -0.53 -0.13 10.30
CA ASP A 45 -1.00 1.18 9.85
C ASP A 45 -1.39 1.18 8.36
N HIS A 46 -0.71 0.40 7.55
CA HIS A 46 -0.97 0.30 6.10
C HIS A 46 -2.33 -0.37 5.77
N TRP A 47 -2.81 -1.26 6.64
CA TRP A 47 -4.10 -1.95 6.49
C TRP A 47 -5.28 -1.21 7.14
N SER A 48 -4.99 -0.34 8.10
CA SER A 48 -6.00 0.35 8.92
C SER A 48 -6.29 1.78 8.45
N ARG A 49 -5.62 2.26 7.41
CA ARG A 49 -5.73 3.66 7.01
C ARG A 49 -7.09 3.98 6.41
N PRO A 50 -7.74 5.06 6.88
CA PRO A 50 -8.93 5.58 6.21
C PRO A 50 -8.58 6.07 4.78
N PRO A 51 -9.58 6.19 3.87
CA PRO A 51 -9.39 6.37 2.43
C PRO A 51 -8.78 7.71 1.98
N ILE A 52 -8.20 8.50 2.88
CA ILE A 52 -7.52 9.76 2.56
C ILE A 52 -6.05 9.64 2.96
N ILE A 53 -5.30 8.82 2.22
CA ILE A 53 -3.85 8.81 2.32
C ILE A 53 -3.35 9.60 1.12
N VAL A 54 -2.70 10.71 1.38
CA VAL A 54 -1.94 11.42 0.35
C VAL A 54 -0.62 10.66 0.19
N PHE A 55 -0.58 9.73 -0.74
CA PHE A 55 0.67 9.12 -1.18
C PHE A 55 1.59 10.19 -1.78
N GLY A 56 2.89 10.07 -1.57
CA GLY A 56 3.84 10.81 -2.39
C GLY A 56 3.70 10.39 -3.86
N PRO A 57 4.06 11.26 -4.82
CA PRO A 57 3.86 10.99 -6.25
C PRO A 57 4.58 9.70 -6.71
N GLU A 58 5.70 9.34 -6.11
CA GLU A 58 6.42 8.10 -6.43
C GLU A 58 5.68 6.86 -5.89
N GLU A 59 5.12 6.94 -4.68
CA GLU A 59 4.33 5.87 -4.07
C GLU A 59 3.02 5.63 -4.84
N GLU A 60 2.34 6.71 -5.24
CA GLU A 60 1.14 6.62 -6.07
C GLU A 60 1.45 5.95 -7.42
N ALA A 61 2.51 6.40 -8.09
CA ALA A 61 2.96 5.80 -9.35
C ALA A 61 3.32 4.31 -9.18
N PHE A 62 3.94 3.94 -8.04
CA PHE A 62 4.24 2.54 -7.73
C PHE A 62 2.97 1.70 -7.70
N TYR A 63 1.96 2.07 -6.91
CA TYR A 63 0.73 1.28 -6.79
C TYR A 63 -0.16 1.30 -8.04
N GLN A 64 -0.01 2.28 -8.92
CA GLN A 64 -0.68 2.30 -10.21
C GLN A 64 -0.06 1.33 -11.23
N ASN A 65 1.23 1.04 -11.14
CA ASN A 65 1.97 0.30 -12.14
C ASN A 65 2.46 -1.08 -11.69
N VAL A 66 2.76 -1.26 -10.39
CA VAL A 66 3.25 -2.54 -9.86
C VAL A 66 2.09 -3.35 -9.28
N GLN A 67 1.73 -4.40 -9.99
CA GLN A 67 0.55 -5.22 -9.71
C GLN A 67 0.90 -6.49 -8.92
N ILE A 68 -0.11 -7.08 -8.28
CA ILE A 68 0.00 -8.36 -7.57
C ILE A 68 0.32 -9.51 -8.53
N ILE A 69 1.05 -10.51 -8.05
CA ILE A 69 1.33 -11.74 -8.78
C ILE A 69 0.48 -12.86 -8.18
N LEU A 70 -0.28 -13.53 -9.03
CA LEU A 70 -1.19 -14.61 -8.65
C LEU A 70 -0.54 -15.96 -8.89
N PHE A 71 -0.84 -16.93 -8.01
CA PHE A 71 -0.33 -18.30 -8.12
C PHE A 71 -1.47 -19.32 -8.20
N PRO A 72 -1.26 -20.43 -8.92
CA PRO A 72 -2.15 -21.57 -8.88
C PRO A 72 -2.26 -22.17 -7.47
N TYR A 73 -3.20 -23.12 -7.34
CA TYR A 73 -3.32 -23.89 -6.11
C TYR A 73 -2.05 -24.74 -5.90
N ASP A 74 -1.51 -24.67 -4.68
CA ASP A 74 -0.34 -25.44 -4.23
C ASP A 74 0.95 -25.22 -5.03
N ASP A 75 1.03 -24.11 -5.78
CA ASP A 75 2.14 -23.74 -6.61
C ASP A 75 2.86 -22.48 -6.07
N HIS A 76 4.16 -22.35 -6.37
CA HIS A 76 5.01 -21.23 -5.93
C HIS A 76 6.03 -20.75 -6.97
N ASP A 77 6.20 -21.43 -8.11
CA ASP A 77 7.20 -21.09 -9.13
C ASP A 77 6.64 -20.91 -10.55
N ASP A 78 5.34 -21.12 -10.74
CA ASP A 78 4.64 -20.86 -12.01
C ASP A 78 3.46 -19.88 -11.79
N PRO A 79 3.70 -18.57 -11.81
CA PRO A 79 2.62 -17.59 -11.59
C PRO A 79 1.60 -17.57 -12.73
N SER A 80 0.32 -17.49 -12.37
CA SER A 80 -0.80 -17.47 -13.33
C SER A 80 -0.83 -16.23 -14.24
N ASN A 81 -0.11 -15.17 -13.88
CA ASN A 81 -0.09 -13.88 -14.58
C ASN A 81 1.36 -13.39 -14.86
N LEU A 82 2.16 -14.24 -15.48
CA LEU A 82 3.57 -13.96 -15.78
C LEU A 82 3.76 -12.67 -16.60
N ASN A 83 2.84 -12.32 -17.49
CA ASN A 83 2.87 -11.07 -18.24
C ASN A 83 2.78 -9.83 -17.33
N VAL A 84 2.02 -9.91 -16.24
CA VAL A 84 1.95 -8.84 -15.23
C VAL A 84 3.29 -8.73 -14.49
N PHE A 85 3.91 -9.88 -14.15
CA PHE A 85 5.22 -9.90 -13.55
C PHE A 85 6.28 -9.21 -14.43
N GLU A 86 6.30 -9.50 -15.73
CA GLU A 86 7.24 -8.86 -16.67
C GLU A 86 6.98 -7.34 -16.80
N SER A 87 5.72 -6.90 -16.75
CA SER A 87 5.38 -5.48 -16.72
C SER A 87 5.89 -4.80 -15.45
N ASN A 88 5.77 -5.46 -14.29
CA ASN A 88 6.33 -4.97 -13.01
C ASN A 88 7.86 -4.84 -13.10
N VAL A 89 8.53 -5.85 -13.66
CA VAL A 89 9.99 -5.82 -13.87
C VAL A 89 10.41 -4.62 -14.70
N GLN A 90 9.71 -4.37 -15.81
CA GLN A 90 10.04 -3.24 -16.69
C GLN A 90 9.87 -1.92 -15.94
N TRP A 91 8.73 -1.72 -15.29
CA TRP A 91 8.49 -0.50 -14.52
C TRP A 91 9.54 -0.28 -13.42
N LEU A 92 9.90 -1.33 -12.68
CA LEU A 92 10.93 -1.27 -11.64
C LEU A 92 12.33 -0.96 -12.19
N LYS A 93 12.66 -1.36 -13.44
CA LYS A 93 13.89 -0.97 -14.11
C LYS A 93 13.93 0.51 -14.45
N ASP A 94 12.80 1.05 -14.87
CA ASP A 94 12.66 2.46 -15.25
C ASP A 94 12.64 3.39 -14.00
N HIS A 95 12.43 2.82 -12.79
CA HIS A 95 12.38 3.54 -11.52
C HIS A 95 13.40 2.98 -10.51
N PRO A 96 14.72 3.18 -10.73
CA PRO A 96 15.78 2.53 -9.96
C PRO A 96 15.90 3.01 -8.50
N SER A 97 15.33 4.17 -8.16
CA SER A 97 15.28 4.71 -6.78
C SER A 97 14.31 3.95 -5.88
N VAL A 98 13.25 3.37 -6.45
CA VAL A 98 12.18 2.73 -5.72
C VAL A 98 12.68 1.50 -4.95
N ARG A 99 12.34 1.46 -3.66
CA ARG A 99 12.56 0.33 -2.76
C ARG A 99 11.21 -0.23 -2.32
N PHE A 100 11.14 -1.53 -2.06
CA PHE A 100 9.88 -2.20 -1.77
C PHE A 100 10.08 -3.49 -0.97
N TYR A 101 8.97 -3.98 -0.43
CA TYR A 101 8.87 -5.30 0.20
C TYR A 101 8.14 -6.26 -0.75
N VAL A 102 8.37 -7.54 -0.57
CA VAL A 102 7.73 -8.63 -1.32
C VAL A 102 7.04 -9.55 -0.34
N ASP A 103 5.72 -9.54 -0.33
CA ASP A 103 4.90 -10.26 0.63
C ASP A 103 4.12 -11.38 -0.04
N GLY A 104 4.37 -12.62 0.37
CA GLY A 104 3.69 -13.80 -0.10
C GLY A 104 2.47 -14.17 0.76
N TYR A 105 1.42 -14.64 0.10
CA TYR A 105 0.18 -15.08 0.75
C TYR A 105 -0.28 -16.42 0.19
N ALA A 106 -1.02 -17.14 1.02
CA ALA A 106 -1.72 -18.37 0.66
C ALA A 106 -3.22 -18.24 0.97
N SER A 107 -4.03 -19.09 0.37
CA SER A 107 -5.43 -19.21 0.79
C SER A 107 -5.56 -19.98 2.10
N SER A 108 -6.68 -19.83 2.79
CA SER A 108 -6.99 -20.57 4.02
C SER A 108 -7.34 -22.06 3.77
N ARG A 109 -7.08 -22.56 2.57
CA ARG A 109 -7.26 -23.98 2.24
C ARG A 109 -6.03 -24.76 2.63
N GLY A 110 -6.18 -25.71 3.57
CA GLY A 110 -5.10 -26.59 4.01
C GLY A 110 -4.60 -26.29 5.42
N ASP A 111 -3.40 -26.78 5.71
CA ASP A 111 -2.76 -26.60 7.02
C ASP A 111 -2.08 -25.22 7.14
N TRP A 112 -2.22 -24.57 8.27
CA TRP A 112 -1.68 -23.24 8.52
C TRP A 112 -0.15 -23.17 8.38
N LEU A 113 0.58 -24.14 8.96
CA LEU A 113 2.05 -24.16 8.87
C LEU A 113 2.52 -24.41 7.43
N TYR A 114 1.80 -25.28 6.72
CA TYR A 114 2.06 -25.49 5.30
C TYR A 114 1.84 -24.21 4.49
N ASN A 115 0.74 -23.52 4.71
CA ASN A 115 0.41 -22.25 4.05
C ASN A 115 1.43 -21.15 4.34
N LEU A 116 1.96 -21.11 5.58
CA LEU A 116 3.05 -20.21 5.94
C LEU A 116 4.31 -20.48 5.11
N GLY A 117 4.72 -21.74 5.02
CA GLY A 117 5.87 -22.15 4.20
C GLY A 117 5.64 -21.91 2.70
N LEU A 118 4.44 -22.18 2.19
CA LEU A 118 4.09 -21.97 0.78
C LEU A 118 4.15 -20.49 0.39
N SER A 119 3.61 -19.63 1.24
CA SER A 119 3.64 -18.19 1.02
C SER A 119 5.06 -17.61 1.02
N GLN A 120 5.95 -18.15 1.90
CA GLN A 120 7.37 -17.78 1.89
C GLN A 120 8.04 -18.19 0.58
N ARG A 121 7.82 -19.43 0.11
CA ARG A 121 8.39 -19.90 -1.18
C ARG A 121 7.95 -19.02 -2.35
N ARG A 122 6.69 -18.56 -2.39
CA ARG A 122 6.19 -17.61 -3.40
C ARG A 122 6.94 -16.28 -3.36
N ALA A 123 7.09 -15.69 -2.16
CA ALA A 123 7.83 -14.45 -1.99
C ALA A 123 9.29 -14.60 -2.42
N ASP A 124 9.95 -15.70 -2.05
CA ASP A 124 11.34 -15.98 -2.41
C ASP A 124 11.52 -16.21 -3.91
N TRP A 125 10.59 -16.90 -4.55
CA TRP A 125 10.60 -17.07 -6.00
C TRP A 125 10.50 -15.71 -6.71
N VAL A 126 9.55 -14.84 -6.32
CA VAL A 126 9.39 -13.51 -6.90
C VAL A 126 10.66 -12.67 -6.68
N LYS A 127 11.24 -12.70 -5.48
CA LYS A 127 12.51 -12.01 -5.19
C LYS A 127 13.63 -12.49 -6.13
N GLN A 128 13.84 -13.80 -6.23
CA GLN A 128 14.86 -14.39 -7.08
C GLN A 128 14.62 -14.06 -8.56
N ALA A 129 13.37 -14.15 -9.00
CA ALA A 129 12.97 -13.82 -10.36
C ALA A 129 13.22 -12.34 -10.72
N LEU A 130 13.00 -11.41 -9.79
CA LEU A 130 13.34 -9.99 -9.94
C LEU A 130 14.85 -9.78 -10.06
N VAL A 131 15.62 -10.39 -9.16
CA VAL A 131 17.08 -10.26 -9.16
C VAL A 131 17.68 -10.83 -10.45
N SER A 132 17.21 -11.98 -10.92
CA SER A 132 17.66 -12.60 -12.18
C SER A 132 17.38 -11.72 -13.41
N ARG A 133 16.38 -10.84 -13.32
CA ARG A 133 16.03 -9.86 -14.36
C ARG A 133 16.74 -8.51 -14.21
N GLY A 134 17.67 -8.42 -13.26
CA GLY A 134 18.53 -7.23 -13.07
C GLY A 134 17.99 -6.19 -12.09
N ILE A 135 16.96 -6.49 -11.30
CA ILE A 135 16.58 -5.64 -10.17
C ILE A 135 17.60 -5.85 -9.04
N ALA A 136 18.21 -4.77 -8.58
CA ALA A 136 19.21 -4.86 -7.51
C ALA A 136 18.58 -5.39 -6.20
N GLU A 137 19.18 -6.43 -5.61
CA GLU A 137 18.66 -7.05 -4.38
C GLU A 137 18.53 -6.05 -3.23
N SER A 138 19.42 -5.06 -3.14
CA SER A 138 19.39 -4.01 -2.13
C SER A 138 18.11 -3.14 -2.15
N ARG A 139 17.36 -3.20 -3.22
CA ARG A 139 16.05 -2.51 -3.35
C ARG A 139 14.90 -3.29 -2.70
N ILE A 140 15.08 -4.60 -2.54
CA ILE A 140 14.09 -5.49 -1.92
C ILE A 140 14.39 -5.54 -0.42
N LYS A 141 13.60 -4.86 0.39
CA LYS A 141 13.83 -4.69 1.83
C LYS A 141 13.69 -6.01 2.60
N VAL A 142 12.58 -6.68 2.38
CA VAL A 142 12.24 -7.97 2.99
C VAL A 142 11.43 -8.76 1.98
N SER A 143 11.56 -10.08 2.01
CA SER A 143 10.69 -11.04 1.36
C SER A 143 10.11 -11.91 2.48
N ALA A 144 8.79 -11.84 2.70
CA ALA A 144 8.12 -12.50 3.81
C ALA A 144 6.89 -13.28 3.36
N GLY A 145 6.69 -14.46 3.96
CA GLY A 145 5.49 -15.26 3.83
C GLY A 145 4.54 -15.02 5.01
N TRP A 146 3.30 -14.66 4.72
CA TRP A 146 2.26 -14.35 5.69
C TRP A 146 1.23 -15.47 5.86
N GLY A 147 1.40 -16.58 5.13
CA GLY A 147 0.44 -17.68 5.13
C GLY A 147 -0.94 -17.21 4.67
N GLU A 148 -1.96 -17.60 5.41
CA GLU A 148 -3.36 -17.22 5.17
C GLU A 148 -3.79 -15.95 5.94
N SER A 149 -2.84 -15.24 6.54
CA SER A 149 -3.13 -14.00 7.25
C SER A 149 -3.54 -12.90 6.27
N TYR A 150 -4.44 -12.01 6.71
CA TYR A 150 -4.88 -10.84 5.93
C TYR A 150 -5.44 -11.17 4.53
N PRO A 151 -6.46 -11.99 4.42
CA PRO A 151 -7.04 -12.37 3.14
C PRO A 151 -7.67 -11.16 2.44
N VAL A 152 -7.43 -11.00 1.13
CA VAL A 152 -8.12 -9.99 0.31
C VAL A 152 -9.58 -10.36 0.05
N CYS A 153 -9.91 -11.64 0.17
CA CYS A 153 -11.25 -12.18 0.04
C CYS A 153 -11.52 -13.12 1.23
N PRO A 154 -12.40 -12.75 2.20
CA PRO A 154 -12.53 -13.47 3.45
C PRO A 154 -13.41 -14.74 3.38
N GLU A 155 -14.14 -14.93 2.29
CA GLU A 155 -15.08 -16.06 2.14
C GLU A 155 -14.35 -17.38 1.85
N THR A 156 -14.96 -18.48 2.25
CA THR A 156 -14.45 -19.83 1.98
C THR A 156 -15.04 -20.38 0.67
N SER A 157 -14.53 -19.88 -0.46
CA SER A 157 -14.91 -20.33 -1.80
C SER A 157 -13.68 -20.47 -2.69
N ASP A 158 -13.75 -21.27 -3.73
CA ASP A 158 -12.64 -21.43 -4.70
C ASP A 158 -12.29 -20.11 -5.37
N GLU A 159 -13.27 -19.24 -5.62
CA GLU A 159 -13.05 -17.91 -6.17
C GLU A 159 -12.27 -17.04 -5.19
N CYS A 160 -12.66 -16.98 -3.91
CA CYS A 160 -11.94 -16.23 -2.87
C CYS A 160 -10.55 -16.79 -2.64
N TRP A 161 -10.40 -18.11 -2.54
CA TRP A 161 -9.10 -18.73 -2.37
C TRP A 161 -8.14 -18.41 -3.52
N SER A 162 -8.64 -18.31 -4.76
CA SER A 162 -7.81 -17.93 -5.90
C SER A 162 -7.26 -16.52 -5.78
N LYS A 163 -8.02 -15.57 -5.25
CA LYS A 163 -7.62 -14.19 -5.01
C LYS A 163 -6.61 -14.05 -3.86
N ASN A 164 -6.61 -14.99 -2.92
CA ASN A 164 -5.72 -14.99 -1.75
C ASN A 164 -4.35 -15.66 -2.02
N ARG A 165 -4.19 -16.36 -3.13
CA ARG A 165 -2.91 -16.97 -3.54
C ARG A 165 -2.08 -15.95 -4.34
N LEU A 166 -1.39 -15.07 -3.64
CA LEU A 166 -0.72 -13.95 -4.29
C LEU A 166 0.64 -13.60 -3.66
N VAL A 167 1.41 -12.83 -4.41
CA VAL A 167 2.52 -12.02 -3.90
C VAL A 167 2.19 -10.56 -4.16
N ARG A 168 2.37 -9.74 -3.13
CA ARG A 168 2.17 -8.30 -3.16
C ARG A 168 3.50 -7.58 -3.05
N PHE A 169 3.58 -6.46 -3.73
CA PHE A 169 4.67 -5.51 -3.58
C PHE A 169 4.19 -4.35 -2.72
N VAL A 170 5.02 -3.93 -1.77
CA VAL A 170 4.69 -2.80 -0.90
C VAL A 170 5.80 -1.77 -0.97
N TYR A 171 5.45 -0.55 -1.30
CA TYR A 171 6.40 0.56 -1.41
C TYR A 171 7.11 0.81 -0.07
N SER A 172 8.41 1.07 -0.13
CA SER A 172 9.21 1.47 1.03
C SER A 172 9.68 2.89 0.83
N PRO A 173 9.22 3.86 1.61
CA PRO A 173 9.76 5.21 1.57
C PRO A 173 11.27 5.19 1.92
N ASN A 174 12.04 6.02 1.24
CA ASN A 174 13.49 6.20 1.49
C ASN A 174 13.76 6.87 2.83
#